data_7dfe2237d97c88746ede56fe922234cb
#
_entry.id   7dfe2237d97c88746ede56fe922234cb
#
_cell.length_a   1.000
_cell.length_b   1.000
_cell.length_c   1.000
_cell.angle_alpha   90.00
_cell.angle_beta   90.00
_cell.angle_gamma   90.00
#
_symmetry.space_group_name_H-M   'P 1'
#
loop_
_entity.id
_entity.type
_entity.pdbx_description
1 polymer ?
#
loop_
_entity_poly.entity_id
_entity_poly.type
_entity_poly.pdbx_seq_one_letter_code
_entity_poly.pdbx_strand_id
1 'polypeptide(L)'
;MTYSIYTDGSTRGNGKENAVGGWAYVVINENDEKVWENSGSEVETTNQRMELTAAIMALEHSLSIFHTGDCFTLYTDSAYLHNCYEQKWYNNWILNSWKNAKKQPVANKDLWLQLVPFFTSWGFEFKKVKGHAGDKWNEYVDTLAQREADKKKREVEISLFFV
;
A
#
# COMPACT_ATOMS: atom_id res chain seq x y z
N MET A 1 -19.98 -11.92 1.16
CA MET A 1 -18.88 -12.34 0.26
C MET A 1 -17.55 -12.04 0.94
N THR A 2 -16.57 -12.88 0.71
CA THR A 2 -15.22 -12.70 1.25
C THR A 2 -14.26 -12.44 0.08
N TYR A 3 -13.44 -11.42 0.23
CA TYR A 3 -12.48 -11.03 -0.79
C TYR A 3 -11.06 -11.02 -0.23
N SER A 4 -10.10 -11.30 -1.09
CA SER A 4 -8.68 -11.15 -0.78
C SER A 4 -8.14 -9.98 -1.59
N ILE A 5 -7.44 -9.07 -0.92
CA ILE A 5 -6.82 -7.92 -1.57
C ILE A 5 -5.31 -8.07 -1.44
N TYR A 6 -4.61 -8.06 -2.56
CA TYR A 6 -3.14 -8.09 -2.60
C TYR A 6 -2.65 -6.71 -2.98
N THR A 7 -1.69 -6.20 -2.24
CA THR A 7 -1.13 -4.86 -2.44
C THR A 7 0.38 -4.92 -2.54
N ASP A 8 0.98 -4.02 -3.29
CA ASP A 8 2.42 -3.87 -3.34
C ASP A 8 2.82 -2.46 -3.75
N GLY A 9 4.04 -2.08 -3.37
CA GLY A 9 4.66 -0.84 -3.75
C GLY A 9 6.09 -1.09 -4.22
N SER A 10 6.55 -0.30 -5.17
CA SER A 10 7.88 -0.41 -5.72
C SER A 10 8.44 0.98 -6.00
N THR A 11 9.74 1.15 -5.83
CA THR A 11 10.40 2.42 -6.15
C THR A 11 11.61 2.21 -7.03
N ARG A 12 11.98 3.29 -7.72
CA ARG A 12 13.25 3.41 -8.41
C ARG A 12 13.98 4.59 -7.77
N GLY A 13 15.19 4.33 -7.27
CA GLY A 13 15.99 5.33 -6.57
C GLY A 13 15.55 5.59 -5.14
N ASN A 14 15.04 4.58 -4.44
CA ASN A 14 14.60 4.70 -3.05
C ASN A 14 15.71 5.30 -2.16
N GLY A 15 15.36 6.32 -1.37
CA GLY A 15 16.31 7.03 -0.53
C GLY A 15 17.13 8.10 -1.24
N LYS A 16 16.95 8.27 -2.53
CA LYS A 16 17.61 9.28 -3.34
C LYS A 16 16.66 10.42 -3.68
N GLU A 17 17.24 11.57 -4.00
CA GLU A 17 16.52 12.68 -4.60
C GLU A 17 15.95 12.21 -5.95
N ASN A 18 14.74 12.63 -6.28
CA ASN A 18 14.02 12.24 -7.51
C ASN A 18 13.60 10.75 -7.57
N ALA A 19 13.50 10.07 -6.44
CA ALA A 19 12.94 8.73 -6.40
C ALA A 19 11.51 8.74 -6.92
N VAL A 20 11.17 7.78 -7.75
CA VAL A 20 9.79 7.59 -8.24
C VAL A 20 9.27 6.23 -7.79
N GLY A 21 7.97 6.09 -7.68
CA GLY A 21 7.39 4.84 -7.23
C GLY A 21 6.09 4.49 -7.92
N GLY A 22 5.72 3.22 -7.79
CA GLY A 22 4.45 2.68 -8.22
C GLY A 22 3.78 1.93 -7.09
N TRP A 23 2.47 1.93 -7.11
CA TRP A 23 1.64 1.15 -6.21
C TRP A 23 0.61 0.37 -7.01
N ALA A 24 0.18 -0.76 -6.48
CA ALA A 24 -0.83 -1.58 -7.13
C ALA A 24 -1.62 -2.39 -6.11
N TYR A 25 -2.85 -2.71 -6.47
CA TYR A 25 -3.63 -3.68 -5.74
C TYR A 25 -4.52 -4.47 -6.68
N VAL A 26 -4.91 -5.67 -6.24
CA VAL A 26 -5.85 -6.54 -6.95
C VAL A 26 -6.83 -7.11 -5.92
N VAL A 27 -8.10 -7.19 -6.30
CA VAL A 27 -9.16 -7.78 -5.46
C VAL A 27 -9.59 -9.10 -6.08
N ILE A 28 -9.59 -10.14 -5.28
CA ILE A 28 -9.83 -11.53 -5.69
C ILE A 28 -11.05 -12.05 -4.93
N ASN A 29 -11.96 -12.73 -5.62
CA ASN A 29 -13.13 -13.33 -4.99
C ASN A 29 -12.82 -14.73 -4.43
N GLU A 30 -13.83 -15.37 -3.85
CA GLU A 30 -13.70 -16.70 -3.24
C GLU A 30 -13.33 -17.80 -4.23
N ASN A 31 -13.55 -17.57 -5.54
CA ASN A 31 -13.24 -18.52 -6.61
C ASN A 31 -11.86 -18.27 -7.24
N ASP A 32 -11.01 -17.48 -6.56
CA ASP A 32 -9.68 -17.11 -7.07
C ASP A 32 -9.73 -16.33 -8.39
N GLU A 33 -10.79 -15.56 -8.57
CA GLU A 33 -10.97 -14.73 -9.76
C GLU A 33 -10.73 -13.27 -9.44
N LYS A 34 -9.99 -12.58 -10.32
CA LYS A 34 -9.76 -11.15 -10.19
C LYS A 34 -11.05 -10.40 -10.52
N VAL A 35 -11.53 -9.61 -9.56
CA VAL A 35 -12.75 -8.81 -9.74
C VAL A 35 -12.45 -7.33 -9.90
N TRP A 36 -11.28 -6.87 -9.45
CA TRP A 36 -10.87 -5.49 -9.59
C TRP A 36 -9.35 -5.36 -9.48
N GLU A 37 -8.80 -4.35 -10.13
CA GLU A 37 -7.40 -3.96 -9.95
C GLU A 37 -7.23 -2.48 -10.24
N ASN A 38 -6.23 -1.87 -9.62
CA ASN A 38 -5.81 -0.53 -9.95
C ASN A 38 -4.33 -0.37 -9.61
N SER A 39 -3.73 0.63 -10.22
CA SER A 39 -2.32 0.96 -10.00
C SER A 39 -2.09 2.43 -10.29
N GLY A 40 -1.00 2.97 -9.79
CA GLY A 40 -0.63 4.35 -10.03
C GLY A 40 0.81 4.60 -9.66
N SER A 41 1.24 5.85 -9.78
CA SER A 41 2.63 6.22 -9.56
C SER A 41 2.73 7.56 -8.85
N GLU A 42 3.88 7.78 -8.22
CA GLU A 42 4.19 8.99 -7.46
C GLU A 42 5.62 9.41 -7.75
N VAL A 43 5.90 10.71 -7.62
CA VAL A 43 7.25 11.25 -7.59
C VAL A 43 7.66 11.56 -6.15
N GLU A 44 8.94 11.70 -5.90
CA GLU A 44 9.47 12.06 -4.58
C GLU A 44 8.90 11.18 -3.47
N THR A 45 9.07 9.87 -3.63
CA THR A 45 8.45 8.88 -2.76
C THR A 45 9.47 7.84 -2.24
N THR A 46 9.00 6.93 -1.41
CA THR A 46 9.81 5.85 -0.84
C THR A 46 9.06 4.51 -0.97
N ASN A 47 9.76 3.41 -0.78
CA ASN A 47 9.13 2.08 -0.75
C ASN A 47 8.01 2.03 0.29
N GLN A 48 8.27 2.53 1.50
CA GLN A 48 7.27 2.53 2.56
C GLN A 48 6.02 3.32 2.17
N ARG A 49 6.19 4.50 1.56
CA ARG A 49 5.06 5.31 1.12
C ARG A 49 4.24 4.60 0.05
N MET A 50 4.89 3.90 -0.87
CA MET A 50 4.18 3.16 -1.92
C MET A 50 3.41 1.96 -1.36
N GLU A 51 3.98 1.27 -0.38
CA GLU A 51 3.28 0.19 0.31
C GLU A 51 2.02 0.69 1.04
N LEU A 52 2.15 1.80 1.76
CA LEU A 52 1.02 2.42 2.46
C LEU A 52 -0.03 2.93 1.47
N THR A 53 0.40 3.57 0.40
CA THR A 53 -0.50 4.11 -0.62
C THR A 53 -1.30 3.00 -1.29
N ALA A 54 -0.66 1.88 -1.62
CA ALA A 54 -1.35 0.71 -2.19
C ALA A 54 -2.47 0.22 -1.28
N ALA A 55 -2.19 0.09 0.02
CA ALA A 55 -3.19 -0.34 1.00
C ALA A 55 -4.34 0.68 1.13
N ILE A 56 -4.03 1.96 1.22
CA ILE A 56 -5.04 3.02 1.33
C ILE A 56 -5.96 3.02 0.11
N MET A 57 -5.39 3.02 -1.09
CA MET A 57 -6.17 3.02 -2.33
C MET A 57 -7.04 1.79 -2.46
N ALA A 58 -6.52 0.63 -2.08
CA ALA A 58 -7.28 -0.61 -2.10
C ALA A 58 -8.50 -0.56 -1.16
N LEU A 59 -8.30 -0.08 0.06
CA LEU A 59 -9.36 -0.02 1.07
C LEU A 59 -10.40 1.05 0.74
N GLU A 60 -9.97 2.23 0.33
CA GLU A 60 -10.90 3.30 -0.06
C GLU A 60 -11.76 2.91 -1.25
N HIS A 61 -11.16 2.33 -2.29
CA HIS A 61 -11.92 1.87 -3.45
C HIS A 61 -12.86 0.72 -3.11
N SER A 62 -12.44 -0.19 -2.23
CA SER A 62 -13.28 -1.31 -1.80
C SER A 62 -14.54 -0.83 -1.11
N LEU A 63 -14.43 0.19 -0.26
CA LEU A 63 -15.59 0.80 0.40
C LEU A 63 -16.60 1.39 -0.59
N SER A 64 -16.14 1.89 -1.73
CA SER A 64 -17.01 2.51 -2.73
C SER A 64 -17.70 1.51 -3.65
N ILE A 65 -17.17 0.29 -3.76
CA ILE A 65 -17.60 -0.70 -4.76
C ILE A 65 -18.39 -1.85 -4.11
N PHE A 66 -18.00 -2.27 -2.92
CA PHE A 66 -18.53 -3.48 -2.30
C PHE A 66 -19.59 -3.16 -1.24
N HIS A 67 -20.40 -4.19 -0.92
CA HIS A 67 -21.57 -4.03 -0.06
C HIS A 67 -21.23 -4.20 1.42
N THR A 68 -22.09 -3.62 2.26
CA THR A 68 -22.07 -3.85 3.70
C THR A 68 -22.21 -5.35 3.98
N GLY A 69 -21.33 -5.89 4.81
CA GLY A 69 -21.34 -7.32 5.12
C GLY A 69 -20.29 -8.12 4.35
N ASP A 70 -19.67 -7.52 3.33
CA ASP A 70 -18.51 -8.13 2.69
C ASP A 70 -17.32 -8.08 3.65
N CYS A 71 -16.51 -9.13 3.62
CA CYS A 71 -15.30 -9.24 4.43
C CYS A 71 -14.07 -9.19 3.53
N PHE A 72 -13.02 -8.52 4.00
CA PHE A 72 -11.80 -8.34 3.23
C PHE A 72 -10.58 -8.75 4.06
N THR A 73 -9.69 -9.51 3.44
CA THR A 73 -8.35 -9.73 3.96
C THR A 73 -7.36 -9.05 3.04
N LEU A 74 -6.61 -8.11 3.59
CA LEU A 74 -5.55 -7.44 2.84
C LEU A 74 -4.23 -8.15 3.09
N TYR A 75 -3.59 -8.56 2.00
CA TYR A 75 -2.28 -9.22 2.04
C TYR A 75 -1.20 -8.25 1.58
N THR A 76 -0.16 -8.13 2.37
CA THR A 76 1.00 -7.29 2.07
C THR A 76 2.28 -8.06 2.35
N ASP A 77 3.34 -7.80 1.62
CA ASP A 77 4.68 -8.31 1.93
C ASP A 77 5.48 -7.29 2.78
N SER A 78 4.91 -6.13 3.05
CA SER A 78 5.54 -5.09 3.85
C SER A 78 5.52 -5.43 5.33
N ALA A 79 6.67 -5.71 5.91
CA ALA A 79 6.81 -5.87 7.36
C ALA A 79 6.44 -4.58 8.11
N TYR A 80 6.76 -3.44 7.53
CA TYR A 80 6.46 -2.13 8.09
C TYR A 80 4.96 -1.92 8.30
N LEU A 81 4.16 -2.18 7.26
CA LEU A 81 2.70 -2.08 7.33
C LEU A 81 2.12 -3.10 8.31
N HIS A 82 2.49 -4.35 8.14
CA HIS A 82 1.95 -5.44 8.95
C HIS A 82 2.30 -5.30 10.43
N ASN A 83 3.54 -4.92 10.76
CA ASN A 83 3.97 -4.77 12.14
C ASN A 83 3.25 -3.59 12.82
N CYS A 84 3.00 -2.51 12.11
CA CYS A 84 2.21 -1.40 12.66
C CYS A 84 0.82 -1.87 13.08
N TYR A 85 0.16 -2.63 12.23
CA TYR A 85 -1.15 -3.22 12.50
C TYR A 85 -1.07 -4.20 13.68
N GLU A 86 -0.19 -5.17 13.62
CA GLU A 86 -0.09 -6.28 14.57
C GLU A 86 0.34 -5.80 15.96
N GLN A 87 1.32 -4.91 16.02
CA GLN A 87 1.87 -4.38 17.27
C GLN A 87 1.18 -3.11 17.74
N LYS A 88 0.20 -2.62 16.98
CA LYS A 88 -0.61 -1.44 17.32
C LYS A 88 0.22 -0.21 17.64
N TRP A 89 1.22 0.09 16.80
CA TRP A 89 2.05 1.29 16.95
C TRP A 89 1.22 2.57 17.02
N TYR A 90 0.10 2.60 16.32
CA TYR A 90 -0.80 3.74 16.25
C TYR A 90 -1.38 4.13 17.61
N ASN A 91 -1.48 3.21 18.57
CA ASN A 91 -1.96 3.53 19.92
C ASN A 91 -1.03 4.55 20.60
N ASN A 92 0.28 4.32 20.55
CA ASN A 92 1.26 5.26 21.10
C ASN A 92 1.29 6.56 20.33
N TRP A 93 1.17 6.51 19.02
CA TRP A 93 1.14 7.72 18.20
C TRP A 93 -0.04 8.62 18.55
N ILE A 94 -1.23 8.04 18.70
CA ILE A 94 -2.43 8.79 19.10
C ILE A 94 -2.25 9.42 20.48
N LEU A 95 -1.72 8.67 21.44
CA LEU A 95 -1.47 9.17 22.79
C LEU A 95 -0.44 10.29 22.83
N ASN A 96 0.53 10.28 21.94
CA ASN A 96 1.63 11.23 21.89
C ASN A 96 1.45 12.30 20.81
N SER A 97 0.22 12.58 20.40
CA SER A 97 -0.11 13.59 19.39
C SER A 97 0.64 13.39 18.07
N TRP A 98 0.79 12.13 17.67
CA TRP A 98 1.49 11.73 16.43
C TRP A 98 2.95 12.17 16.38
N LYS A 99 3.60 12.15 17.53
CA LYS A 99 5.03 12.41 17.64
C LYS A 99 5.77 11.17 18.12
N ASN A 100 6.98 10.99 17.61
CA ASN A 100 7.85 9.90 18.03
C ASN A 100 8.58 10.23 19.34
N ALA A 101 9.44 9.32 19.80
CA ALA A 101 10.20 9.50 21.04
C ALA A 101 11.09 10.76 21.05
N LYS A 102 11.50 11.23 19.87
CA LYS A 102 12.31 12.44 19.71
C LYS A 102 11.46 13.69 19.54
N LYS A 103 10.15 13.61 19.78
CA LYS A 103 9.17 14.69 19.61
C LYS A 103 9.07 15.24 18.18
N GLN A 104 9.49 14.44 17.21
CA GLN A 104 9.31 14.73 15.79
C GLN A 104 8.02 14.07 15.27
N PRO A 105 7.40 14.61 14.20
CA PRO A 105 6.25 13.95 13.62
C PRO A 105 6.59 12.50 13.23
N VAL A 106 5.62 11.61 13.42
CA VAL A 106 5.76 10.22 12.99
C VAL A 106 6.03 10.16 11.48
N ALA A 107 7.00 9.37 11.06
CA ALA A 107 7.30 9.18 9.65
C ALA A 107 6.04 8.69 8.90
N ASN A 108 5.79 9.26 7.73
CA ASN A 108 4.62 8.93 6.91
C ASN A 108 3.28 9.19 7.61
N LYS A 109 3.25 10.14 8.54
CA LYS A 109 2.05 10.50 9.32
C LYS A 109 0.82 10.73 8.43
N ASP A 110 0.98 11.44 7.33
CA ASP A 110 -0.10 11.75 6.39
C ASP A 110 -0.80 10.48 5.88
N LEU A 111 -0.02 9.45 5.56
CA LEU A 111 -0.56 8.17 5.09
C LEU A 111 -1.12 7.33 6.23
N TRP A 112 -0.45 7.31 7.38
CA TRP A 112 -0.94 6.58 8.54
C TRP A 112 -2.28 7.13 9.05
N LEU A 113 -2.49 8.43 9.01
CA LEU A 113 -3.77 9.04 9.38
C LEU A 113 -4.92 8.56 8.50
N GLN A 114 -4.65 8.23 7.24
CA GLN A 114 -5.65 7.67 6.34
C GLN A 114 -5.88 6.17 6.56
N LEU A 115 -4.85 5.45 6.94
CA LEU A 115 -4.88 3.99 7.04
C LEU A 115 -5.38 3.46 8.38
N VAL A 116 -4.97 4.11 9.48
CA VAL A 116 -5.26 3.64 10.84
C VAL A 116 -6.76 3.43 11.11
N PRO A 117 -7.69 4.25 10.61
CA PRO A 117 -9.12 3.98 10.80
C PRO A 117 -9.59 2.62 10.29
N PHE A 118 -8.93 2.06 9.27
CA PHE A 118 -9.28 0.73 8.76
C PHE A 118 -8.82 -0.39 9.68
N PHE A 119 -7.83 -0.16 10.53
CA PHE A 119 -7.33 -1.19 11.45
C PHE A 119 -8.37 -1.60 12.50
N THR A 120 -9.31 -0.71 12.80
CA THR A 120 -10.38 -0.95 13.75
C THR A 120 -11.74 -1.14 13.07
N SER A 121 -11.78 -1.09 11.73
CA SER A 121 -13.00 -1.25 10.97
C SER A 121 -13.44 -2.71 10.90
N TRP A 122 -14.72 -2.91 11.01
CA TRP A 122 -15.30 -4.25 10.88
C TRP A 122 -15.20 -4.72 9.43
N GLY A 123 -14.86 -6.00 9.26
CA GLY A 123 -14.78 -6.61 7.94
C GLY A 123 -13.42 -6.57 7.26
N PHE A 124 -12.43 -5.93 7.87
CA PHE A 124 -11.06 -5.90 7.34
C PHE A 124 -10.07 -6.60 8.24
N GLU A 125 -9.20 -7.39 7.65
CA GLU A 125 -8.10 -8.07 8.33
C GLU A 125 -6.83 -7.88 7.50
N PHE A 126 -5.70 -7.70 8.18
CA PHE A 126 -4.40 -7.48 7.54
C PHE A 126 -3.51 -8.69 7.81
N LYS A 127 -2.97 -9.28 6.74
CA LYS A 127 -2.06 -10.43 6.82
C LYS A 127 -0.81 -10.18 6.01
N LYS A 128 0.30 -10.71 6.50
CA LYS A 128 1.56 -10.67 5.78
C LYS A 128 1.68 -11.91 4.91
N VAL A 129 1.96 -11.72 3.61
CA VAL A 129 2.38 -12.82 2.75
C VAL A 129 3.88 -13.00 2.89
N LYS A 130 4.32 -14.24 2.72
CA LYS A 130 5.75 -14.52 2.56
C LYS A 130 6.12 -14.06 1.16
N GLY A 131 6.73 -12.87 1.04
CA GLY A 131 6.98 -12.23 -0.23
C GLY A 131 7.90 -13.00 -1.15
N HIS A 132 7.43 -14.08 -1.77
CA HIS A 132 8.21 -14.86 -2.73
C HIS A 132 7.41 -15.78 -3.62
N ALA A 133 8.16 -16.38 -4.54
CA ALA A 133 7.77 -17.36 -5.53
C ALA A 133 6.70 -18.31 -5.02
N GLY A 134 5.61 -18.41 -5.74
CA GLY A 134 4.51 -19.31 -5.45
C GLY A 134 3.21 -18.63 -5.04
N ASP A 135 3.23 -17.37 -4.68
CA ASP A 135 1.99 -16.62 -4.48
C ASP A 135 1.69 -15.83 -5.76
N LYS A 136 0.81 -16.39 -6.55
CA LYS A 136 0.39 -15.86 -7.85
C LYS A 136 -0.02 -14.38 -7.80
N TRP A 137 -0.85 -14.01 -6.83
CA TRP A 137 -1.39 -12.66 -6.77
C TRP A 137 -0.41 -11.68 -6.17
N ASN A 138 0.46 -12.12 -5.25
CA ASN A 138 1.54 -11.28 -4.75
C ASN A 138 2.52 -10.94 -5.89
N GLU A 139 2.87 -11.93 -6.72
CA GLU A 139 3.72 -11.70 -7.89
C GLU A 139 3.05 -10.80 -8.93
N TYR A 140 1.74 -10.94 -9.09
CA TYR A 140 0.96 -10.11 -10.01
C TYR A 140 1.01 -8.63 -9.63
N VAL A 141 0.73 -8.30 -8.37
CA VAL A 141 0.77 -6.90 -7.92
C VAL A 141 2.19 -6.33 -7.89
N ASP A 142 3.19 -7.17 -7.59
CA ASP A 142 4.59 -6.76 -7.66
C ASP A 142 4.94 -6.30 -9.08
N THR A 143 4.55 -7.07 -10.08
CA THR A 143 4.75 -6.71 -11.48
C THR A 143 4.05 -5.40 -11.85
N LEU A 144 2.79 -5.22 -11.42
CA LEU A 144 2.04 -3.98 -11.68
C LEU A 144 2.70 -2.77 -11.04
N ALA A 145 3.12 -2.88 -9.79
CA ALA A 145 3.77 -1.78 -9.09
C ALA A 145 5.10 -1.41 -9.76
N GLN A 146 5.89 -2.39 -10.18
CA GLN A 146 7.14 -2.16 -10.89
C GLN A 146 6.93 -1.46 -12.23
N ARG A 147 5.90 -1.87 -12.98
CA ARG A 147 5.55 -1.23 -14.26
C ARG A 147 5.21 0.24 -14.08
N GLU A 148 4.43 0.55 -13.05
CA GLU A 148 4.08 1.94 -12.75
C GLU A 148 5.30 2.76 -12.37
N ALA A 149 6.21 2.22 -11.57
CA ALA A 149 7.45 2.88 -11.19
C ALA A 149 8.34 3.14 -12.43
N ASP A 150 8.51 2.14 -13.28
CA ASP A 150 9.32 2.26 -14.50
C ASP A 150 8.74 3.25 -15.50
N LYS A 151 7.42 3.24 -15.67
CA LYS A 151 6.72 4.19 -16.53
C LYS A 151 6.92 5.61 -16.02
N LYS A 152 6.78 5.84 -14.71
CA LYS A 152 6.98 7.16 -14.11
C LYS A 152 8.43 7.63 -14.27
N LYS A 153 9.38 6.73 -14.07
CA LYS A 153 10.79 7.03 -14.27
C LYS A 153 11.06 7.55 -15.70
N ARG A 154 10.52 6.86 -16.71
CA ARG A 154 10.66 7.28 -18.11
C ARG A 154 10.02 8.64 -18.36
N GLU A 155 8.82 8.88 -17.82
CA GLU A 155 8.13 10.16 -17.96
C GLU A 155 8.93 11.32 -17.37
N VAL A 156 9.53 11.13 -16.21
CA VAL A 156 10.38 12.13 -15.56
C VAL A 156 11.65 12.38 -16.36
N GLU A 157 12.31 11.33 -16.85
CA GLU A 157 13.52 11.46 -17.68
C GLU A 157 13.24 12.21 -18.98
N ILE A 158 12.13 11.92 -19.63
CA ILE A 158 11.70 12.63 -20.85
C ILE A 158 11.43 14.09 -20.55
N SER A 159 10.72 14.39 -19.46
CA SER A 159 10.43 15.75 -19.04
C SER A 159 11.71 16.57 -18.83
N LEU A 160 12.72 15.99 -18.19
CA LEU A 160 14.00 16.65 -17.98
C LEU A 160 14.76 16.91 -19.28
N PHE A 161 14.57 16.03 -20.25
CA PHE A 161 15.25 16.17 -21.57
C PHE A 161 14.74 17.37 -22.37
N PHE A 162 13.47 17.73 -22.20
CA PHE A 162 12.83 18.83 -22.95
C PHE A 162 12.78 20.17 -22.19
N VAL A 163 13.46 20.27 -21.08
CA VAL A 163 13.54 21.53 -20.32
C VAL A 163 14.64 22.44 -20.83
#